data_9d38057879c4f951c0fb60d45d489283
#
_entry.id   9d38057879c4f951c0fb60d45d489283
#
_cell.length_a   1.000
_cell.length_b   1.000
_cell.length_c   1.000
_cell.angle_alpha   90.00
_cell.angle_beta   90.00
_cell.angle_gamma   90.00
#
_symmetry.space_group_name_H-M   'P 1'
#
loop_
_entity.id
_entity.type
_entity.pdbx_description
1 polymer ?
#
loop_
_entity_poly.entity_id
_entity_poly.type
_entity_poly.pdbx_seq_one_letter_code
_entity_poly.pdbx_strand_id
1 'polypeptide(L)'
;MDASLQPYPDQWAFLASVARMPAHDIEPTILRATGGAHPLDVTFIDDEDLATPWKRESKPAKLAGLMPKSLTVILANQIYFEKVQLPQALANRLIRLAAFQNPEFYRAQAMRMSVWNKPRIIGCAENFPQHIALPRGCFDAACDLLADNGIRLDLRDERHAGTPIAIGFSGTLRPDQEAAVAAMLLIFSKYMTTVLLFVRYVFRLV
;
A
#
# COMPACT_ATOMS: atom_id res chain seq x y z
N MET A 1 -8.84 -29.84 -12.37
CA MET A 1 -10.12 -29.43 -13.00
C MET A 1 -9.79 -28.90 -14.37
N ASP A 2 -10.58 -29.25 -15.37
CA ASP A 2 -10.47 -28.71 -16.73
C ASP A 2 -11.07 -27.28 -16.82
N ALA A 3 -11.09 -26.69 -18.01
CA ALA A 3 -11.65 -25.34 -18.22
C ALA A 3 -13.17 -25.24 -17.92
N SER A 4 -13.87 -26.37 -17.83
CA SER A 4 -15.29 -26.46 -17.48
C SER A 4 -15.54 -26.77 -16.00
N LEU A 5 -14.51 -26.67 -15.16
CA LEU A 5 -14.51 -26.96 -13.72
C LEU A 5 -14.85 -28.42 -13.37
N GLN A 6 -14.75 -29.32 -14.34
CA GLN A 6 -14.91 -30.75 -14.09
C GLN A 6 -13.59 -31.35 -13.58
N PRO A 7 -13.62 -32.27 -12.61
CA PRO A 7 -12.43 -32.99 -12.16
C PRO A 7 -11.88 -33.87 -13.29
N TYR A 8 -10.56 -33.91 -13.43
CA TYR A 8 -9.92 -34.83 -14.38
C TYR A 8 -10.28 -36.28 -14.02
N PRO A 9 -10.56 -37.13 -15.00
CA PRO A 9 -10.88 -38.56 -14.76
C PRO A 9 -9.78 -39.29 -13.99
N ASP A 10 -8.51 -38.96 -14.30
CA ASP A 10 -7.33 -39.38 -13.54
C ASP A 10 -6.47 -38.18 -13.23
N GLN A 11 -6.56 -37.72 -11.99
CA GLN A 11 -5.82 -36.55 -11.50
C GLN A 11 -4.31 -36.85 -11.40
N TRP A 12 -3.94 -38.07 -11.12
CA TRP A 12 -2.54 -38.48 -10.99
C TRP A 12 -1.85 -38.57 -12.35
N ALA A 13 -2.52 -39.14 -13.34
CA ALA A 13 -2.03 -39.16 -14.71
C ALA A 13 -1.88 -37.75 -15.26
N PHE A 14 -2.84 -36.85 -14.97
CA PHE A 14 -2.70 -35.42 -15.34
C PHE A 14 -1.50 -34.76 -14.67
N LEU A 15 -1.32 -34.91 -13.35
CA LEU A 15 -0.18 -34.38 -12.63
C LEU A 15 1.17 -34.92 -13.14
N ALA A 16 1.21 -36.20 -13.51
CA ALA A 16 2.40 -36.80 -14.09
C ALA A 16 2.71 -36.27 -15.50
N SER A 17 1.69 -35.81 -16.24
CA SER A 17 1.83 -35.25 -17.57
C SER A 17 2.26 -33.78 -17.58
N VAL A 18 2.15 -33.09 -16.44
CA VAL A 18 2.53 -31.66 -16.32
C VAL A 18 4.04 -31.54 -16.48
N ALA A 19 4.47 -30.79 -17.50
CA ALA A 19 5.88 -30.51 -17.72
C ALA A 19 6.46 -29.72 -16.55
N ARG A 20 7.53 -30.25 -15.95
CA ARG A 20 8.23 -29.55 -14.86
C ARG A 20 9.12 -28.47 -15.46
N MET A 21 9.00 -27.26 -14.94
CA MET A 21 9.88 -26.18 -15.31
C MET A 21 11.27 -26.44 -14.73
N PRO A 22 12.34 -26.41 -15.55
CA PRO A 22 13.70 -26.51 -15.05
C PRO A 22 14.02 -25.33 -14.11
N ALA A 23 14.87 -25.57 -13.11
CA ALA A 23 15.18 -24.55 -12.10
C ALA A 23 15.75 -23.25 -12.71
N HIS A 24 16.50 -23.34 -13.82
CA HIS A 24 17.08 -22.20 -14.51
C HIS A 24 16.05 -21.35 -15.27
N ASP A 25 14.85 -21.87 -15.56
CA ASP A 25 13.78 -21.14 -16.23
C ASP A 25 12.82 -20.43 -15.26
N ILE A 26 12.91 -20.74 -13.97
CA ILE A 26 12.01 -20.17 -12.94
C ILE A 26 12.23 -18.66 -12.86
N GLU A 27 13.45 -18.22 -12.67
CA GLU A 27 13.79 -16.79 -12.51
C GLU A 27 13.45 -15.96 -13.76
N PRO A 28 13.84 -16.36 -14.98
CA PRO A 28 13.46 -15.65 -16.20
C PRO A 28 11.94 -15.60 -16.41
N THR A 29 11.23 -16.65 -16.02
CA THR A 29 9.77 -16.69 -16.15
C THR A 29 9.09 -15.74 -15.15
N ILE A 30 9.58 -15.70 -13.92
CA ILE A 30 9.11 -14.75 -12.89
C ILE A 30 9.38 -13.32 -13.36
N LEU A 31 10.59 -13.01 -13.80
CA LEU A 31 10.96 -11.68 -14.29
C LEU A 31 10.08 -11.24 -15.47
N ARG A 32 9.77 -12.15 -16.39
CA ARG A 32 8.88 -11.89 -17.52
C ARG A 32 7.45 -11.64 -17.08
N ALA A 33 6.93 -12.44 -16.15
CA ALA A 33 5.57 -12.32 -15.62
C ALA A 33 5.39 -11.06 -14.78
N THR A 34 6.43 -10.59 -14.09
CA THR A 34 6.41 -9.42 -13.20
C THR A 34 6.90 -8.13 -13.85
N GLY A 35 7.19 -8.16 -15.17
CA GLY A 35 7.70 -6.98 -15.89
C GLY A 35 9.11 -6.54 -15.45
N GLY A 36 9.94 -7.49 -15.02
CA GLY A 36 11.34 -7.25 -14.63
C GLY A 36 11.55 -6.95 -13.13
N ALA A 37 10.47 -6.91 -12.33
CA ALA A 37 10.59 -6.81 -10.89
C ALA A 37 10.46 -8.20 -10.26
N HIS A 38 11.49 -8.66 -9.54
CA HIS A 38 11.38 -9.92 -8.81
C HIS A 38 10.33 -9.79 -7.69
N PRO A 39 9.36 -10.74 -7.55
CA PRO A 39 8.34 -10.65 -6.50
C PRO A 39 8.92 -10.65 -5.08
N LEU A 40 10.16 -11.15 -4.92
CA LEU A 40 10.90 -11.20 -3.67
C LEU A 40 11.86 -10.01 -3.49
N ASP A 41 11.98 -9.10 -4.47
CA ASP A 41 12.79 -7.87 -4.36
C ASP A 41 12.19 -6.82 -3.40
N VAL A 42 11.09 -7.15 -2.76
CA VAL A 42 10.76 -6.52 -1.50
C VAL A 42 11.60 -7.18 -0.42
N THR A 43 12.82 -6.79 -0.37
CA THR A 43 13.55 -6.88 0.87
C THR A 43 12.87 -5.91 1.84
N PHE A 44 11.98 -6.44 2.67
CA PHE A 44 11.72 -5.81 3.94
C PHE A 44 13.03 -5.98 4.71
N ILE A 45 13.90 -5.01 4.59
CA ILE A 45 15.14 -4.97 5.35
C ILE A 45 14.67 -4.68 6.76
N ASP A 46 14.83 -5.65 7.66
CA ASP A 46 14.71 -5.39 9.08
C ASP A 46 15.80 -4.38 9.41
N ASP A 47 15.42 -3.24 10.00
CA ASP A 47 16.38 -2.21 10.41
C ASP A 47 17.43 -2.81 11.37
N GLU A 48 17.13 -3.96 12.00
CA GLU A 48 18.04 -4.74 12.84
C GLU A 48 19.09 -5.50 12.03
N ASP A 49 18.83 -5.86 10.78
CA ASP A 49 19.75 -6.59 9.90
C ASP A 49 20.71 -5.67 9.11
N LEU A 50 20.50 -4.35 9.18
CA LEU A 50 21.34 -3.38 8.49
C LEU A 50 22.69 -3.24 9.20
N ALA A 51 23.76 -3.72 8.59
CA ALA A 51 25.14 -3.48 9.05
C ALA A 51 25.46 -1.97 9.17
N THR A 52 24.70 -1.11 8.47
CA THR A 52 24.80 0.35 8.50
C THR A 52 23.42 0.99 8.46
N PRO A 53 22.70 1.06 9.61
CA PRO A 53 21.31 1.56 9.67
C PRO A 53 21.12 2.99 9.15
N TRP A 54 22.18 3.79 9.12
CA TRP A 54 22.19 5.18 8.62
C TRP A 54 22.35 5.28 7.10
N LYS A 55 22.70 4.19 6.39
CA LYS A 55 22.72 4.15 4.93
C LYS A 55 21.41 3.56 4.43
N ARG A 56 20.44 4.42 4.18
CA ARG A 56 19.23 4.01 3.46
C ARG A 56 19.61 3.60 2.04
N GLU A 57 19.16 2.44 1.64
CA GLU A 57 19.39 1.93 0.29
C GLU A 57 18.82 2.86 -0.78
N SER A 58 19.42 2.76 -1.96
CA SER A 58 19.01 3.47 -3.17
C SER A 58 17.52 3.28 -3.45
N LYS A 59 16.87 4.30 -3.99
CA LYS A 59 15.49 4.21 -4.49
C LYS A 59 15.30 2.94 -5.32
N PRO A 60 14.18 2.23 -5.14
CA PRO A 60 13.92 1.02 -5.89
C PRO A 60 14.01 1.28 -7.39
N ALA A 61 14.58 0.34 -8.13
CA ALA A 61 14.76 0.45 -9.58
C ALA A 61 13.43 0.80 -10.27
N LYS A 62 13.51 1.63 -11.32
CA LYS A 62 12.36 1.95 -12.16
C LYS A 62 11.75 0.67 -12.70
N LEU A 63 10.42 0.64 -12.76
CA LEU A 63 9.69 -0.48 -13.31
C LEU A 63 10.01 -0.63 -14.82
N ALA A 64 10.37 -1.86 -15.22
CA ALA A 64 10.55 -2.18 -16.63
C ALA A 64 9.20 -2.49 -17.29
N GLY A 65 9.01 -2.05 -18.53
CA GLY A 65 7.82 -2.35 -19.33
C GLY A 65 7.07 -1.10 -19.79
N LEU A 66 5.98 -1.35 -20.51
CA LEU A 66 5.12 -0.30 -21.05
C LEU A 66 4.31 0.28 -19.89
N MET A 67 4.63 1.52 -19.49
CA MET A 67 3.90 2.25 -18.46
C MET A 67 2.90 3.22 -19.07
N PRO A 68 1.72 3.40 -18.47
CA PRO A 68 0.76 4.41 -18.92
C PRO A 68 1.36 5.82 -18.73
N LYS A 69 1.04 6.74 -19.63
CA LYS A 69 1.48 8.14 -19.51
C LYS A 69 0.75 8.90 -18.40
N SER A 70 -0.49 8.52 -18.14
CA SER A 70 -1.31 9.07 -17.06
C SER A 70 -2.14 7.96 -16.43
N LEU A 71 -2.48 8.14 -15.16
CA LEU A 71 -3.31 7.22 -14.40
C LEU A 71 -4.34 8.02 -13.60
N THR A 72 -5.61 7.66 -13.76
CA THR A 72 -6.69 8.23 -12.97
C THR A 72 -6.73 7.59 -11.60
N VAL A 73 -6.70 8.42 -10.57
CA VAL A 73 -6.74 7.98 -9.17
C VAL A 73 -7.91 8.66 -8.48
N ILE A 74 -8.76 7.88 -7.86
CA ILE A 74 -9.94 8.37 -7.14
C ILE A 74 -9.61 8.39 -5.64
N LEU A 75 -9.68 9.57 -5.05
CA LEU A 75 -9.49 9.77 -3.61
C LEU A 75 -10.86 9.91 -2.95
N ALA A 76 -11.26 8.86 -2.24
CA ALA A 76 -12.52 8.82 -1.50
C ALA A 76 -12.29 8.38 -0.04
N ASN A 77 -12.98 7.37 0.47
CA ASN A 77 -12.66 6.74 1.76
C ASN A 77 -11.28 6.04 1.75
N GLN A 78 -10.86 5.57 0.58
CA GLN A 78 -9.53 5.04 0.27
C GLN A 78 -9.01 5.69 -1.01
N ILE A 79 -7.86 5.23 -1.50
CA ILE A 79 -7.28 5.62 -2.80
C ILE A 79 -7.54 4.49 -3.78
N TYR A 80 -8.27 4.75 -4.84
CA TYR A 80 -8.65 3.74 -5.82
C TYR A 80 -7.90 3.92 -7.13
N PHE A 81 -7.35 2.81 -7.63
CA PHE A 81 -6.66 2.71 -8.91
C PHE A 81 -7.43 1.76 -9.83
N GLU A 82 -7.76 2.19 -11.05
CA GLU A 82 -8.43 1.34 -12.04
C GLU A 82 -7.47 0.29 -12.61
N LYS A 83 -7.85 -0.99 -12.53
CA LYS A 83 -7.02 -2.11 -13.01
C LYS A 83 -6.82 -2.14 -14.51
N VAL A 84 -7.78 -1.65 -15.28
CA VAL A 84 -7.74 -1.67 -16.75
C VAL A 84 -6.50 -0.94 -17.30
N GLN A 85 -6.10 0.14 -16.63
CA GLN A 85 -4.95 0.95 -17.03
C GLN A 85 -3.66 0.60 -16.28
N LEU A 86 -3.71 -0.40 -15.41
CA LEU A 86 -2.66 -0.68 -14.44
C LEU A 86 -1.82 -1.90 -14.87
N PRO A 87 -0.56 -1.74 -15.33
CA PRO A 87 0.33 -2.86 -15.55
C PRO A 87 0.55 -3.67 -14.27
N GLN A 88 0.66 -4.98 -14.39
CA GLN A 88 0.77 -5.87 -13.22
C GLN A 88 1.96 -5.52 -12.31
N ALA A 89 3.08 -5.12 -12.90
CA ALA A 89 4.27 -4.71 -12.14
C ALA A 89 3.98 -3.48 -11.26
N LEU A 90 3.26 -2.48 -11.80
CA LEU A 90 2.85 -1.30 -11.04
C LEU A 90 1.80 -1.64 -9.98
N ALA A 91 0.83 -2.49 -10.32
CA ALA A 91 -0.18 -2.98 -9.37
C ALA A 91 0.47 -3.66 -8.16
N ASN A 92 1.46 -4.52 -8.39
CA ASN A 92 2.20 -5.19 -7.34
C ASN A 92 2.97 -4.20 -6.44
N ARG A 93 3.58 -3.18 -7.03
CA ARG A 93 4.28 -2.13 -6.27
C ARG A 93 3.31 -1.31 -5.42
N LEU A 94 2.16 -0.93 -5.97
CA LEU A 94 1.12 -0.20 -5.23
C LEU A 94 0.59 -1.02 -4.04
N ILE A 95 0.28 -2.30 -4.24
CA ILE A 95 -0.16 -3.18 -3.15
C ILE A 95 0.88 -3.25 -2.03
N ARG A 96 2.17 -3.25 -2.40
CA ARG A 96 3.27 -3.30 -1.43
C ARG A 96 3.42 -2.03 -0.60
N LEU A 97 3.05 -0.85 -1.12
CA LEU A 97 3.04 0.38 -0.31
C LEU A 97 2.11 0.29 0.90
N ALA A 98 1.06 -0.54 0.80
CA ALA A 98 0.11 -0.79 1.87
C ALA A 98 0.42 -2.08 2.65
N ALA A 99 1.65 -2.56 2.61
CA ALA A 99 2.08 -3.77 3.32
C ALA A 99 3.18 -3.43 4.32
N PHE A 100 3.13 -4.05 5.49
CA PHE A 100 4.13 -3.87 6.53
C PHE A 100 4.41 -5.19 7.27
N GLN A 101 5.54 -5.23 7.93
CA GLN A 101 5.94 -6.38 8.73
C GLN A 101 5.04 -6.54 9.95
N ASN A 102 4.67 -7.79 10.26
CA ASN A 102 3.86 -8.10 11.44
C ASN A 102 4.74 -8.15 12.70
N PRO A 103 4.66 -7.17 13.60
CA PRO A 103 5.51 -7.15 14.78
C PRO A 103 5.27 -8.35 15.73
N GLU A 104 4.05 -8.93 15.70
CA GLU A 104 3.75 -10.13 16.49
C GLU A 104 4.46 -11.38 15.96
N PHE A 105 4.62 -11.48 14.62
CA PHE A 105 5.38 -12.56 14.01
C PHE A 105 6.83 -12.53 14.49
N TYR A 106 7.49 -11.38 14.37
CA TYR A 106 8.90 -11.23 14.72
C TYR A 106 9.13 -11.36 16.22
N ARG A 107 8.20 -10.85 17.05
CA ARG A 107 8.27 -11.05 18.52
C ARG A 107 8.18 -12.54 18.87
N ALA A 108 7.23 -13.27 18.29
CA ALA A 108 7.10 -14.71 18.54
C ALA A 108 8.33 -15.47 18.03
N GLN A 109 8.87 -15.12 16.87
CA GLN A 109 10.09 -15.70 16.32
C GLN A 109 11.29 -15.45 17.23
N ALA A 110 11.49 -14.23 17.71
CA ALA A 110 12.57 -13.88 18.63
C ALA A 110 12.50 -14.67 19.95
N MET A 111 11.28 -14.89 20.46
CA MET A 111 11.03 -15.72 21.65
C MET A 111 11.04 -17.23 21.36
N ARG A 112 11.33 -17.66 20.13
CA ARG A 112 11.26 -19.07 19.69
C ARG A 112 9.88 -19.72 19.93
N MET A 113 8.81 -18.91 19.90
CA MET A 113 7.43 -19.36 20.01
C MET A 113 6.86 -19.74 18.63
N SER A 114 5.73 -20.49 18.63
CA SER A 114 5.06 -20.85 17.39
C SER A 114 4.54 -19.61 16.64
N VAL A 115 4.84 -19.52 15.34
CA VAL A 115 4.37 -18.48 14.42
C VAL A 115 3.28 -18.99 13.47
N TRP A 116 2.75 -20.17 13.71
CA TRP A 116 1.85 -20.91 12.82
C TRP A 116 0.69 -20.09 12.27
N ASN A 117 0.02 -19.29 13.11
CA ASN A 117 -1.16 -18.49 12.74
C ASN A 117 -0.87 -16.99 12.57
N LYS A 118 0.41 -16.63 12.48
CA LYS A 118 0.82 -15.23 12.35
C LYS A 118 1.42 -14.99 10.97
N PRO A 119 0.77 -14.22 10.09
CA PRO A 119 1.36 -13.87 8.82
C PRO A 119 2.59 -12.99 9.05
N ARG A 120 3.64 -13.21 8.26
CA ARG A 120 4.88 -12.41 8.33
C ARG A 120 4.63 -10.95 7.92
N ILE A 121 3.75 -10.76 6.94
CA ILE A 121 3.42 -9.46 6.36
C ILE A 121 1.91 -9.23 6.49
N ILE A 122 1.53 -8.05 6.90
CA ILE A 122 0.15 -7.59 6.93
C ILE A 122 -0.06 -6.68 5.72
N GLY A 123 -0.98 -7.07 4.83
CA GLY A 123 -1.39 -6.26 3.69
C GLY A 123 -2.68 -5.51 4.01
N CYS A 124 -2.67 -4.20 3.79
CA CYS A 124 -3.83 -3.33 3.98
C CYS A 124 -4.45 -2.87 2.65
N ALA A 125 -3.93 -3.35 1.51
CA ALA A 125 -4.53 -3.11 0.21
C ALA A 125 -5.75 -4.00 0.02
N GLU A 126 -6.83 -3.46 -0.54
CA GLU A 126 -8.02 -4.21 -0.90
C GLU A 126 -8.07 -4.41 -2.42
N ASN A 127 -8.44 -5.61 -2.82
CA ASN A 127 -8.47 -6.00 -4.22
C ASN A 127 -9.91 -6.20 -4.69
N PHE A 128 -10.49 -5.17 -5.29
CA PHE A 128 -11.82 -5.22 -5.92
C PHE A 128 -11.74 -5.77 -7.37
N PRO A 129 -12.84 -6.20 -7.96
CA PRO A 129 -12.83 -6.72 -9.33
C PRO A 129 -12.20 -5.76 -10.36
N GLN A 130 -12.51 -4.48 -10.29
CA GLN A 130 -12.06 -3.45 -11.24
C GLN A 130 -11.05 -2.46 -10.67
N HIS A 131 -10.83 -2.44 -9.35
CA HIS A 131 -9.99 -1.47 -8.67
C HIS A 131 -9.05 -2.13 -7.66
N ILE A 132 -7.95 -1.46 -7.40
CA ILE A 132 -7.10 -1.70 -6.23
C ILE A 132 -7.29 -0.51 -5.32
N ALA A 133 -7.60 -0.75 -4.05
CA ALA A 133 -7.75 0.30 -3.06
C ALA A 133 -6.60 0.25 -2.06
N LEU A 134 -6.06 1.42 -1.75
CA LEU A 134 -5.02 1.62 -0.75
C LEU A 134 -5.53 2.52 0.37
N PRO A 135 -5.06 2.35 1.60
CA PRO A 135 -5.31 3.30 2.68
C PRO A 135 -4.84 4.70 2.32
N ARG A 136 -5.56 5.74 2.77
CA ARG A 136 -5.21 7.14 2.48
C ARG A 136 -3.80 7.53 2.90
N GLY A 137 -3.26 6.92 3.95
CA GLY A 137 -1.89 7.15 4.40
C GLY A 137 -0.81 6.81 3.38
N CYS A 138 -1.13 6.00 2.37
CA CYS A 138 -0.21 5.65 1.29
C CYS A 138 -0.21 6.67 0.13
N PHE A 139 -0.97 7.79 0.21
CA PHE A 139 -1.14 8.72 -0.90
C PHE A 139 0.17 9.35 -1.36
N ASP A 140 0.94 9.91 -0.44
CA ASP A 140 2.22 10.56 -0.75
C ASP A 140 3.19 9.55 -1.39
N ALA A 141 3.31 8.34 -0.79
CA ALA A 141 4.17 7.29 -1.33
C ALA A 141 3.70 6.77 -2.71
N ALA A 142 2.39 6.74 -2.96
CA ALA A 142 1.85 6.38 -4.28
C ALA A 142 2.14 7.48 -5.32
N CYS A 143 2.03 8.75 -4.96
CA CYS A 143 2.40 9.87 -5.83
C CYS A 143 3.90 9.82 -6.19
N ASP A 144 4.77 9.60 -5.21
CA ASP A 144 6.21 9.46 -5.44
C ASP A 144 6.53 8.29 -6.36
N LEU A 145 5.88 7.13 -6.14
CA LEU A 145 6.06 5.96 -7.00
C LEU A 145 5.65 6.25 -8.46
N LEU A 146 4.52 6.92 -8.67
CA LEU A 146 4.07 7.28 -10.02
C LEU A 146 5.02 8.29 -10.68
N ALA A 147 5.44 9.31 -9.93
CA ALA A 147 6.38 10.33 -10.43
C ALA A 147 7.75 9.74 -10.80
N ASP A 148 8.28 8.83 -9.96
CA ASP A 148 9.55 8.13 -10.23
C ASP A 148 9.50 7.29 -11.51
N ASN A 149 8.31 6.80 -11.87
CA ASN A 149 8.07 6.05 -13.12
C ASN A 149 7.59 6.93 -14.28
N GLY A 150 7.53 8.26 -14.12
CA GLY A 150 7.12 9.19 -15.16
C GLY A 150 5.64 9.14 -15.52
N ILE A 151 4.79 8.68 -14.60
CA ILE A 151 3.35 8.56 -14.79
C ILE A 151 2.67 9.80 -14.20
N ARG A 152 1.89 10.51 -15.02
CA ARG A 152 1.11 11.65 -14.56
C ARG A 152 -0.10 11.17 -13.76
N LEU A 153 -0.29 11.73 -12.58
CA LEU A 153 -1.45 11.49 -11.74
C LEU A 153 -2.60 12.41 -12.15
N ASP A 154 -3.75 11.84 -12.52
CA ASP A 154 -5.01 12.55 -12.73
C ASP A 154 -5.91 12.27 -11.52
N LEU A 155 -5.90 13.19 -10.54
CA LEU A 155 -6.61 13.02 -9.26
C LEU A 155 -8.07 13.45 -9.39
N ARG A 156 -8.99 12.54 -9.04
CA ARG A 156 -10.41 12.81 -8.82
C ARG A 156 -10.69 12.75 -7.32
N ASP A 157 -11.01 13.91 -6.74
CA ASP A 157 -11.35 13.99 -5.32
C ASP A 157 -12.85 13.78 -5.14
N GLU A 158 -13.22 12.60 -4.65
CA GLU A 158 -14.59 12.20 -4.33
C GLU A 158 -14.79 12.01 -2.82
N ARG A 159 -14.00 12.72 -2.00
CA ARG A 159 -14.15 12.66 -0.55
C ARG A 159 -15.44 13.33 -0.13
N HIS A 160 -16.13 12.68 0.80
CA HIS A 160 -17.32 13.27 1.41
C HIS A 160 -16.91 14.46 2.29
N ALA A 161 -17.40 15.64 1.96
CA ALA A 161 -17.04 16.87 2.67
C ALA A 161 -17.66 16.97 4.09
N GLY A 162 -18.64 16.12 4.40
CA GLY A 162 -19.39 16.20 5.65
C GLY A 162 -20.38 17.37 5.70
N THR A 163 -21.13 17.44 6.77
CA THR A 163 -22.00 18.59 7.05
C THR A 163 -21.29 19.52 8.02
N PRO A 164 -21.20 20.83 7.73
CA PRO A 164 -20.60 21.79 8.66
C PRO A 164 -21.35 21.78 9.99
N ILE A 165 -20.62 21.62 11.09
CA ILE A 165 -21.18 21.66 12.43
C ILE A 165 -20.59 22.86 13.16
N ALA A 166 -21.44 23.73 13.69
CA ALA A 166 -20.99 24.82 14.55
C ALA A 166 -20.82 24.27 15.98
N ILE A 167 -19.59 23.97 16.36
CA ILE A 167 -19.23 23.51 17.71
C ILE A 167 -18.30 24.55 18.33
N GLY A 168 -18.66 25.00 19.55
CA GLY A 168 -17.81 25.82 20.39
C GLY A 168 -17.28 25.00 21.57
N PHE A 169 -16.01 25.12 21.89
CA PHE A 169 -15.42 24.60 23.10
C PHE A 169 -15.42 25.71 24.16
N SER A 170 -16.09 25.48 25.29
CA SER A 170 -16.07 26.37 26.44
C SER A 170 -15.29 25.69 27.57
N GLY A 171 -14.05 26.10 27.80
CA GLY A 171 -13.20 25.55 28.84
C GLY A 171 -11.76 25.99 28.67
N THR A 172 -10.95 25.81 29.73
CA THR A 172 -9.52 26.07 29.70
C THR A 172 -8.77 24.76 29.65
N LEU A 173 -7.97 24.55 28.60
CA LEU A 173 -7.10 23.38 28.47
C LEU A 173 -5.88 23.54 29.38
N ARG A 174 -5.40 22.45 29.93
CA ARG A 174 -4.08 22.42 30.58
C ARG A 174 -3.00 22.47 29.49
N PRO A 175 -1.77 22.93 29.82
CA PRO A 175 -0.69 23.09 28.82
C PRO A 175 -0.36 21.80 28.08
N ASP A 176 -0.42 20.64 28.73
CA ASP A 176 -0.23 19.33 28.13
C ASP A 176 -1.32 18.95 27.14
N GLN A 177 -2.58 19.30 27.46
CA GLN A 177 -3.73 19.09 26.58
C GLN A 177 -3.71 20.05 25.38
N GLU A 178 -3.31 21.29 25.57
CA GLU A 178 -3.16 22.28 24.50
C GLU A 178 -2.10 21.83 23.50
N ALA A 179 -0.94 21.35 23.97
CA ALA A 179 0.10 20.77 23.13
C ALA A 179 -0.39 19.53 22.34
N ALA A 180 -1.17 18.66 22.98
CA ALA A 180 -1.75 17.47 22.32
C ALA A 180 -2.76 17.86 21.24
N VAL A 181 -3.64 18.82 21.52
CA VAL A 181 -4.62 19.33 20.54
C VAL A 181 -3.91 19.99 19.36
N ALA A 182 -2.89 20.79 19.61
CA ALA A 182 -2.11 21.41 18.55
C ALA A 182 -1.43 20.37 17.64
N ALA A 183 -0.85 19.31 18.22
CA ALA A 183 -0.27 18.20 17.48
C ALA A 183 -1.31 17.45 16.64
N MET A 184 -2.50 17.16 17.21
CA MET A 184 -3.58 16.52 16.47
C MET A 184 -4.06 17.37 15.31
N LEU A 185 -4.23 18.68 15.50
CA LEU A 185 -4.66 19.60 14.45
C LEU A 185 -3.65 19.66 13.29
N LEU A 186 -2.35 19.57 13.56
CA LEU A 186 -1.32 19.50 12.53
C LEU A 186 -1.43 18.21 11.69
N ILE A 187 -1.69 17.09 12.34
CA ILE A 187 -1.88 15.79 11.65
C ILE A 187 -3.17 15.83 10.81
N PHE A 188 -4.29 16.27 11.40
CA PHE A 188 -5.57 16.43 10.69
C PHE A 188 -5.48 17.44 9.54
N SER A 189 -4.67 18.49 9.67
CA SER A 189 -4.44 19.49 8.62
C SER A 189 -3.86 18.89 7.36
N LYS A 190 -2.90 18.00 7.50
CA LYS A 190 -2.25 17.34 6.38
C LYS A 190 -3.22 16.42 5.60
N TYR A 191 -4.23 15.88 6.30
CA TYR A 191 -5.17 14.92 5.71
C TYR A 191 -6.60 15.46 5.48
N MET A 192 -6.95 16.63 6.03
CA MET A 192 -8.29 17.22 5.94
C MET A 192 -8.24 18.76 5.87
N THR A 193 -7.77 19.28 4.76
CA THR A 193 -7.59 20.73 4.52
C THR A 193 -8.86 21.58 4.80
N THR A 194 -10.03 20.99 4.69
CA THR A 194 -11.33 21.68 4.86
C THR A 194 -11.71 21.88 6.33
N VAL A 195 -11.34 20.97 7.23
CA VAL A 195 -11.69 21.07 8.67
C VAL A 195 -10.87 22.13 9.37
N LEU A 196 -9.66 22.40 8.92
CA LEU A 196 -8.73 23.33 9.56
C LEU A 196 -9.14 24.80 9.39
N LEU A 197 -9.69 25.17 8.25
CA LEU A 197 -10.21 26.52 8.04
C LEU A 197 -11.32 26.85 9.03
N PHE A 198 -12.13 25.85 9.38
CA PHE A 198 -13.26 26.04 10.30
C PHE A 198 -12.82 26.12 11.77
N VAL A 199 -11.91 25.25 12.20
CA VAL A 199 -11.37 25.26 13.58
C VAL A 199 -10.58 26.55 13.82
N ARG A 200 -9.76 27.00 12.86
CA ARG A 200 -9.02 28.26 12.95
C ARG A 200 -9.92 29.48 13.01
N TYR A 201 -11.09 29.42 12.37
CA TYR A 201 -12.07 30.51 12.41
C TYR A 201 -12.77 30.59 13.77
N VAL A 202 -13.10 29.46 14.37
CA VAL A 202 -13.79 29.39 15.68
C VAL A 202 -12.84 29.79 16.82
N PHE A 203 -11.56 29.36 16.79
CA PHE A 203 -10.59 29.75 17.84
C PHE A 203 -10.06 31.19 17.73
N ARG A 204 -10.37 31.91 16.65
CA ARG A 204 -9.99 33.32 16.48
C ARG A 204 -11.07 34.29 16.93
N LEU A 205 -12.26 33.81 17.30
CA LEU A 205 -13.43 34.60 17.70
C LEU A 205 -13.72 34.52 19.21
N VAL A 206 -12.86 33.86 19.98
CA VAL A 206 -12.82 33.91 21.44
C VAL A 206 -11.45 34.46 21.87
#